data_555defddf128128a000b3e709f177573
#
_entry.id   555defddf128128a000b3e709f177573
#
_cell.length_a   1.000
_cell.length_b   1.000
_cell.length_c   1.000
_cell.angle_alpha   90.00
_cell.angle_beta   90.00
_cell.angle_gamma   90.00
#
_symmetry.space_group_name_H-M   'P 1'
#
loop_
_entity.id
_entity.type
_entity.pdbx_description
1 polymer ?
#
loop_
_entity_poly.entity_id
_entity_poly.type
_entity_poly.pdbx_seq_one_letter_code
_entity_poly.pdbx_strand_id
1 'polypeptide(L)'
;MGFIPKNAKWYLADLVEEIRVAGERRNVVHTNRTLIRADSPEEAHKKAVALGKGGDTKYKNLAGKTVTIRFRGIRELDVIHDELEHGAEIAFNRNIGVSEKKIQGWIPPKRKLGVFAPIRPSRAPDYASAEVIREVWARWPNMESVHGPGHKRSKKQRRR
;
A
#
# COMPACT_ATOMS: atom_id res chain seq x y z
N MET A 1 -11.98 -7.09 25.48
CA MET A 1 -10.51 -6.92 25.62
C MET A 1 -9.84 -8.08 24.94
N GLY A 2 -8.92 -7.80 24.02
CA GLY A 2 -8.11 -8.84 23.41
C GLY A 2 -7.12 -9.39 24.42
N PHE A 3 -6.88 -10.70 24.40
CA PHE A 3 -5.84 -11.32 25.21
C PHE A 3 -4.49 -11.05 24.57
N ILE A 4 -3.53 -10.52 25.33
CA ILE A 4 -2.16 -10.32 24.88
C ILE A 4 -1.29 -11.40 25.56
N PRO A 5 -0.71 -12.35 24.79
CA PRO A 5 0.20 -13.34 25.35
C PRO A 5 1.41 -12.67 26.01
N LYS A 6 1.84 -13.17 27.17
CA LYS A 6 3.00 -12.61 27.89
C LYS A 6 4.31 -12.68 27.08
N ASN A 7 4.39 -13.58 26.13
CA ASN A 7 5.53 -13.78 25.22
C ASN A 7 5.30 -13.20 23.82
N ALA A 8 4.24 -12.43 23.61
CA ALA A 8 4.02 -11.76 22.34
C ALA A 8 5.19 -10.86 21.99
N LYS A 9 5.70 -10.99 20.77
CA LYS A 9 6.86 -10.23 20.25
C LYS A 9 6.53 -9.47 18.98
N TRP A 10 5.39 -9.77 18.36
CA TRP A 10 5.02 -9.19 17.08
C TRP A 10 3.64 -8.58 17.14
N TYR A 11 3.54 -7.43 16.51
CA TYR A 11 2.32 -6.65 16.35
C TYR A 11 2.15 -6.28 14.88
N LEU A 12 0.90 -6.13 14.46
CA LEU A 12 0.54 -5.59 13.15
C LEU A 12 0.00 -4.18 13.33
N ALA A 13 0.63 -3.21 12.69
CA ALA A 13 0.19 -1.80 12.71
C ALA A 13 -0.32 -1.37 11.34
N ASP A 14 -1.51 -0.79 11.28
CA ASP A 14 -2.04 -0.10 10.11
C ASP A 14 -1.61 1.38 10.17
N LEU A 15 -0.56 1.75 9.42
CA LEU A 15 -0.02 3.10 9.34
C LEU A 15 -0.71 3.87 8.22
N VAL A 16 -1.33 5.00 8.55
CA VAL A 16 -2.02 5.84 7.57
C VAL A 16 -1.10 6.94 7.07
N GLU A 17 -0.89 6.96 5.76
CA GLU A 17 -0.11 7.98 5.05
C GLU A 17 -0.97 8.74 4.07
N GLU A 18 -0.86 10.05 4.06
CA GLU A 18 -1.49 10.92 3.08
C GLU A 18 -0.46 11.42 2.08
N ILE A 19 -0.74 11.23 0.80
CA ILE A 19 0.07 11.64 -0.33
C ILE A 19 -0.65 12.77 -1.05
N ARG A 20 0.02 13.91 -1.20
CA ARG A 20 -0.48 15.07 -1.94
C ARG A 20 0.47 15.44 -3.06
N VAL A 21 -0.09 15.67 -4.23
CA VAL A 21 0.64 16.17 -5.41
C VAL A 21 0.26 17.63 -5.64
N ALA A 22 1.23 18.51 -5.78
CA ALA A 22 0.99 19.93 -5.99
C ALA A 22 0.11 20.18 -7.24
N GLY A 23 -0.95 20.98 -7.06
CA GLY A 23 -1.92 21.27 -8.11
C GLY A 23 -3.00 20.20 -8.31
N GLU A 24 -2.94 19.07 -7.63
CA GLU A 24 -4.00 18.07 -7.66
C GLU A 24 -5.01 18.29 -6.52
N ARG A 25 -6.32 18.21 -6.84
CA ARG A 25 -7.38 18.37 -5.83
C ARG A 25 -7.56 17.12 -4.96
N ARG A 26 -7.32 15.95 -5.53
CA ARG A 26 -7.47 14.67 -4.85
C ARG A 26 -6.16 14.27 -4.19
N ASN A 27 -6.23 13.83 -2.94
CA ASN A 27 -5.14 13.14 -2.29
C ASN A 27 -5.19 11.63 -2.56
N VAL A 28 -4.11 10.95 -2.23
CA VAL A 28 -4.07 9.49 -2.15
C VAL A 28 -3.79 9.15 -0.69
N VAL A 29 -4.48 8.17 -0.15
CA VAL A 29 -4.27 7.69 1.21
C VAL A 29 -3.91 6.21 1.16
N HIS A 30 -2.77 5.88 1.72
CA HIS A 30 -2.35 4.51 1.94
C HIS A 30 -2.60 4.11 3.39
N THR A 31 -2.98 2.86 3.59
CA THR A 31 -2.95 2.18 4.88
C THR A 31 -1.94 1.06 4.76
N ASN A 32 -0.74 1.29 5.29
CA ASN A 32 0.38 0.36 5.18
C ASN A 32 0.37 -0.59 6.38
N ARG A 33 0.22 -1.88 6.12
CA ARG A 33 0.27 -2.93 7.15
C ARG A 33 1.70 -3.30 7.43
N THR A 34 2.16 -2.99 8.64
CA THR A 34 3.57 -3.07 9.01
C THR A 34 3.76 -3.95 10.24
N LEU A 35 4.71 -4.88 10.16
CA LEU A 35 5.10 -5.70 11.30
C LEU A 35 5.98 -4.90 12.26
N ILE A 36 5.63 -4.96 13.54
CA ILE A 36 6.36 -4.29 14.62
C ILE A 36 6.83 -5.34 15.63
N ARG A 37 8.13 -5.40 15.86
CA ARG A 37 8.68 -6.22 16.94
C ARG A 37 8.79 -5.38 18.21
N ALA A 38 8.13 -5.82 19.27
CA ALA A 38 8.11 -5.14 20.56
C ALA A 38 7.80 -6.11 21.70
N ASP A 39 8.19 -5.74 22.91
CA ASP A 39 7.98 -6.52 24.12
C ASP A 39 6.71 -6.08 24.89
N SER A 40 6.07 -5.00 24.45
CA SER A 40 4.81 -4.51 25.01
C SER A 40 3.99 -3.73 23.97
N PRO A 41 2.65 -3.58 24.17
CA PRO A 41 1.82 -2.74 23.31
C PRO A 41 2.28 -1.29 23.26
N GLU A 42 2.74 -0.72 24.37
CA GLU A 42 3.22 0.66 24.47
C GLU A 42 4.49 0.84 23.65
N GLU A 43 5.39 -0.11 23.69
CA GLU A 43 6.61 -0.12 22.86
C GLU A 43 6.25 -0.28 21.39
N ALA A 44 5.30 -1.18 21.07
CA ALA A 44 4.82 -1.38 19.70
C ALA A 44 4.22 -0.09 19.14
N HIS A 45 3.38 0.59 19.89
CA HIS A 45 2.80 1.88 19.53
C HIS A 45 3.88 2.93 19.26
N LYS A 46 4.85 3.08 20.18
CA LYS A 46 5.96 4.03 20.03
C LYS A 46 6.79 3.76 18.77
N LYS A 47 7.12 2.50 18.51
CA LYS A 47 7.87 2.07 17.32
C LYS A 47 7.08 2.31 16.04
N ALA A 48 5.78 2.00 16.02
CA ALA A 48 4.90 2.23 14.88
C ALA A 48 4.81 3.72 14.53
N VAL A 49 4.66 4.61 15.53
CA VAL A 49 4.66 6.06 15.32
C VAL A 49 6.02 6.54 14.77
N ALA A 50 7.12 6.02 15.29
CA ALA A 50 8.46 6.37 14.82
C ALA A 50 8.66 5.97 13.34
N LEU A 51 8.24 4.75 12.98
CA LEU A 51 8.30 4.27 11.60
C LEU A 51 7.43 5.12 10.66
N GLY A 52 6.20 5.41 11.06
CA GLY A 52 5.31 6.25 10.26
C GLY A 52 5.89 7.64 10.00
N LYS A 53 6.39 8.32 11.05
CA LYS A 53 7.03 9.63 10.93
C LYS A 53 8.34 9.58 10.12
N GLY A 54 9.08 8.48 10.20
CA GLY A 54 10.29 8.28 9.39
C GLY A 54 10.01 8.17 7.89
N GLY A 55 8.76 7.87 7.50
CA GLY A 55 8.28 7.84 6.12
C GLY A 55 7.92 9.22 5.54
N ASP A 56 7.84 10.27 6.37
CA ASP A 56 7.53 11.62 5.91
C ASP A 56 8.58 12.11 4.92
N THR A 57 8.15 12.49 3.72
CA THR A 57 9.08 12.88 2.66
C THR A 57 8.46 13.85 1.66
N LYS A 58 9.33 14.48 0.87
CA LYS A 58 8.96 15.41 -0.20
C LYS A 58 9.91 15.25 -1.38
N TYR A 59 9.35 15.06 -2.56
CA TYR A 59 10.14 14.87 -3.79
C TYR A 59 9.40 15.41 -5.02
N LYS A 60 9.98 15.24 -6.20
CA LYS A 60 9.37 15.60 -7.49
C LYS A 60 8.95 14.33 -8.25
N ASN A 61 7.77 14.37 -8.87
CA ASN A 61 7.37 13.37 -9.85
C ASN A 61 7.95 13.68 -11.25
N LEU A 62 7.71 12.81 -12.23
CA LEU A 62 8.20 13.00 -13.60
C LEU A 62 7.70 14.29 -14.26
N ALA A 63 6.53 14.78 -13.89
CA ALA A 63 5.98 16.05 -14.36
C ALA A 63 6.54 17.27 -13.61
N GLY A 64 7.53 17.09 -12.72
CA GLY A 64 8.15 18.15 -11.92
C GLY A 64 7.27 18.68 -10.79
N LYS A 65 6.08 18.09 -10.55
CA LYS A 65 5.20 18.48 -9.45
C LYS A 65 5.76 17.99 -8.12
N THR A 66 5.61 18.80 -7.08
CA THR A 66 5.98 18.38 -5.72
C THR A 66 5.00 17.36 -5.19
N VAL A 67 5.51 16.23 -4.74
CA VAL A 67 4.80 15.21 -3.98
C VAL A 67 5.20 15.34 -2.52
N THR A 68 4.23 15.31 -1.63
CA THR A 68 4.44 15.31 -0.17
C THR A 68 3.74 14.10 0.41
N ILE A 69 4.48 13.28 1.16
CA ILE A 69 3.97 12.14 1.92
C ILE A 69 4.04 12.51 3.39
N ARG A 70 2.93 12.29 4.11
CA ARG A 70 2.84 12.57 5.54
C ARG A 70 2.15 11.45 6.27
N PHE A 71 2.76 10.98 7.33
CA PHE A 71 2.14 10.12 8.31
C PHE A 71 0.98 10.83 9.01
N ARG A 72 -0.19 10.19 9.04
CA ARG A 72 -1.41 10.75 9.66
C ARG A 72 -1.73 10.12 11.00
N GLY A 73 -1.20 8.93 11.27
CA GLY A 73 -1.43 8.21 12.51
C GLY A 73 -1.53 6.71 12.30
N ILE A 74 -1.76 6.01 13.40
CA ILE A 74 -2.04 4.58 13.43
C ILE A 74 -3.55 4.42 13.42
N ARG A 75 -4.06 3.61 12.49
CA ARG A 75 -5.47 3.25 12.40
C ARG A 75 -5.82 2.07 13.29
N GLU A 76 -4.91 1.09 13.34
CA GLU A 76 -5.10 -0.17 14.05
C GLU A 76 -3.74 -0.69 14.54
N LEU A 77 -3.72 -1.32 15.71
CA LEU A 77 -2.53 -1.95 16.28
C LEU A 77 -2.96 -3.23 16.98
N ASP A 78 -2.67 -4.36 16.36
CA ASP A 78 -3.08 -5.68 16.83
C ASP A 78 -1.87 -6.52 17.24
N VAL A 79 -2.04 -7.38 18.25
CA VAL A 79 -1.04 -8.39 18.59
C VAL A 79 -1.18 -9.58 17.65
N ILE A 80 -0.05 -10.11 17.19
CA ILE A 80 -0.01 -11.38 16.46
C ILE A 80 0.17 -12.49 17.49
N HIS A 81 -0.79 -13.44 17.50
CA HIS A 81 -0.83 -14.53 18.44
C HIS A 81 0.04 -15.72 18.01
N ASP A 82 0.12 -15.94 16.69
CA ASP A 82 0.87 -17.03 16.10
C ASP A 82 2.35 -16.69 15.95
N GLU A 83 3.21 -17.70 15.96
CA GLU A 83 4.58 -17.56 15.51
C GLU A 83 4.59 -17.25 14.00
N LEU A 84 5.51 -16.37 13.57
CA LEU A 84 5.58 -15.97 12.15
C LEU A 84 6.22 -17.09 11.31
N GLU A 85 5.37 -17.93 10.76
CA GLU A 85 5.75 -19.02 9.87
C GLU A 85 4.74 -19.20 8.72
N HIS A 86 4.95 -20.20 7.87
CA HIS A 86 3.98 -20.51 6.81
C HIS A 86 2.65 -20.96 7.39
N GLY A 87 1.57 -20.22 7.07
CA GLY A 87 0.22 -20.49 7.55
C GLY A 87 -0.17 -19.71 8.81
N ALA A 88 0.73 -18.93 9.42
CA ALA A 88 0.41 -18.09 10.57
C ALA A 88 -0.72 -17.10 10.26
N GLU A 89 -1.72 -16.97 11.14
CA GLU A 89 -2.73 -15.93 11.06
C GLU A 89 -2.18 -14.63 11.65
N ILE A 90 -1.96 -13.64 10.82
CA ILE A 90 -1.41 -12.35 11.24
C ILE A 90 -2.49 -11.33 11.61
N ALA A 91 -3.69 -11.48 11.07
CA ALA A 91 -4.86 -10.66 11.40
C ALA A 91 -6.13 -11.30 10.81
N PHE A 92 -7.28 -10.98 11.40
CA PHE A 92 -8.58 -11.39 10.88
C PHE A 92 -9.60 -10.26 10.95
N ASN A 93 -10.61 -10.32 10.08
CA ASN A 93 -11.76 -9.44 10.15
C ASN A 93 -13.01 -10.24 10.55
N ARG A 94 -13.73 -9.77 11.57
CA ARG A 94 -14.97 -10.40 12.00
C ARG A 94 -16.18 -9.67 11.42
N ASN A 95 -17.05 -10.40 10.75
CA ASN A 95 -18.31 -9.91 10.24
C ASN A 95 -19.45 -10.84 10.74
N ILE A 96 -20.55 -10.28 11.20
CA ILE A 96 -21.68 -11.01 11.78
C ILE A 96 -22.91 -10.82 10.90
N GLY A 97 -23.72 -11.86 10.71
CA GLY A 97 -24.98 -11.79 9.96
C GLY A 97 -24.80 -11.57 8.46
N VAL A 98 -23.72 -12.11 7.89
CA VAL A 98 -23.41 -11.96 6.46
C VAL A 98 -24.18 -13.00 5.64
N SER A 99 -24.93 -12.53 4.63
CA SER A 99 -25.64 -13.41 3.73
C SER A 99 -24.71 -14.22 2.82
N GLU A 100 -25.11 -15.41 2.40
CA GLU A 100 -24.36 -16.28 1.48
C GLU A 100 -23.96 -15.54 0.18
N LYS A 101 -24.88 -14.79 -0.41
CA LYS A 101 -24.62 -13.98 -1.62
C LYS A 101 -23.46 -13.01 -1.41
N LYS A 102 -23.37 -12.40 -0.21
CA LYS A 102 -22.30 -11.45 0.11
C LYS A 102 -20.98 -12.18 0.32
N ILE A 103 -20.99 -13.35 0.98
CA ILE A 103 -19.80 -14.18 1.16
C ILE A 103 -19.23 -14.61 -0.20
N GLN A 104 -20.07 -15.12 -1.11
CA GLN A 104 -19.66 -15.48 -2.45
C GLN A 104 -19.08 -14.29 -3.23
N GLY A 105 -19.61 -13.08 -3.01
CA GLY A 105 -19.08 -11.85 -3.61
C GLY A 105 -17.66 -11.48 -3.13
N TRP A 106 -17.23 -11.98 -1.99
CA TRP A 106 -15.86 -11.74 -1.47
C TRP A 106 -14.83 -12.69 -2.07
N ILE A 107 -15.27 -13.80 -2.67
CA ILE A 107 -14.38 -14.85 -3.18
C ILE A 107 -14.26 -14.71 -4.70
N PRO A 108 -13.30 -13.92 -5.20
CA PRO A 108 -13.09 -13.79 -6.64
C PRO A 108 -12.43 -15.05 -7.21
N PRO A 109 -12.61 -15.35 -8.50
CA PRO A 109 -11.85 -16.42 -9.15
C PRO A 109 -10.35 -16.08 -9.16
N LYS A 110 -9.49 -17.10 -9.15
CA LYS A 110 -8.01 -17.00 -9.07
C LYS A 110 -7.43 -15.88 -9.95
N ARG A 111 -7.89 -15.76 -11.20
CA ARG A 111 -7.40 -14.73 -12.15
C ARG A 111 -7.67 -13.28 -11.76
N LYS A 112 -8.58 -13.05 -10.80
CA LYS A 112 -8.91 -11.72 -10.27
C LYS A 112 -8.20 -11.40 -8.95
N LEU A 113 -7.50 -12.36 -8.36
CA LEU A 113 -6.64 -12.10 -7.19
C LEU A 113 -5.48 -11.19 -7.61
N GLY A 114 -5.09 -10.25 -6.73
CA GLY A 114 -4.15 -9.18 -7.05
C GLY A 114 -2.86 -9.63 -7.73
N VAL A 115 -2.27 -10.77 -7.30
CA VAL A 115 -1.03 -11.31 -7.88
C VAL A 115 -1.20 -11.90 -9.29
N PHE A 116 -2.43 -12.20 -9.71
CA PHE A 116 -2.76 -12.74 -11.04
C PHE A 116 -3.49 -11.73 -11.93
N ALA A 117 -3.97 -10.64 -11.34
CA ALA A 117 -4.69 -9.62 -12.10
C ALA A 117 -3.71 -8.74 -12.89
N PRO A 118 -4.02 -8.37 -14.13
CA PRO A 118 -3.18 -7.44 -14.89
C PRO A 118 -3.15 -6.09 -14.18
N ILE A 119 -1.98 -5.46 -14.15
CA ILE A 119 -1.80 -4.12 -13.60
C ILE A 119 -2.59 -3.14 -14.46
N ARG A 120 -3.51 -2.41 -13.84
CA ARG A 120 -4.32 -1.40 -14.54
C ARG A 120 -3.72 -0.02 -14.31
N PRO A 121 -3.69 0.86 -15.33
CA PRO A 121 -3.29 2.25 -15.14
C PRO A 121 -4.14 2.90 -14.05
N SER A 122 -3.49 3.52 -13.09
CA SER A 122 -4.18 4.25 -12.03
C SER A 122 -4.74 5.57 -12.58
N ARG A 123 -5.94 5.97 -12.13
CA ARG A 123 -6.48 7.33 -12.33
C ARG A 123 -6.15 8.24 -11.15
N ALA A 124 -5.33 7.79 -10.24
CA ALA A 124 -4.84 8.59 -9.12
C ALA A 124 -3.87 9.68 -9.61
N PRO A 125 -3.63 10.74 -8.82
CA PRO A 125 -2.52 11.65 -9.05
C PRO A 125 -1.21 10.89 -9.18
N ASP A 126 -0.33 11.31 -10.10
CA ASP A 126 0.99 10.70 -10.26
C ASP A 126 1.91 11.11 -9.11
N TYR A 127 2.12 10.19 -8.17
CA TYR A 127 2.99 10.36 -7.02
C TYR A 127 4.29 9.56 -7.11
N ALA A 128 4.60 8.97 -8.25
CA ALA A 128 5.84 8.23 -8.43
C ALA A 128 7.06 9.18 -8.40
N SER A 129 8.12 8.79 -7.69
CA SER A 129 9.36 9.56 -7.66
C SER A 129 10.05 9.55 -9.01
N ALA A 130 10.36 10.74 -9.55
CA ALA A 130 11.12 10.88 -10.79
C ALA A 130 12.49 10.22 -10.71
N GLU A 131 13.15 10.32 -9.56
CA GLU A 131 14.46 9.71 -9.31
C GLU A 131 14.37 8.19 -9.38
N VAL A 132 13.46 7.58 -8.61
CA VAL A 132 13.26 6.13 -8.59
C VAL A 132 12.88 5.59 -9.98
N ILE A 133 12.00 6.29 -10.70
CA ILE A 133 11.62 5.86 -12.05
C ILE A 133 12.81 5.91 -13.01
N ARG A 134 13.65 6.94 -12.96
CA ARG A 134 14.85 7.04 -13.80
C ARG A 134 15.86 5.93 -13.48
N GLU A 135 16.05 5.59 -12.22
CA GLU A 135 16.89 4.46 -11.80
C GLU A 135 16.36 3.12 -12.32
N VAL A 136 15.04 2.91 -12.22
CA VAL A 136 14.38 1.70 -12.74
C VAL A 136 14.57 1.60 -14.25
N TRP A 137 14.38 2.68 -15.00
CA TRP A 137 14.57 2.68 -16.46
C TRP A 137 16.04 2.49 -16.86
N ALA A 138 16.98 3.05 -16.11
CA ALA A 138 18.39 2.84 -16.35
C ALA A 138 18.80 1.36 -16.15
N ARG A 139 18.19 0.69 -15.17
CA ARG A 139 18.49 -0.70 -14.82
C ARG A 139 17.78 -1.73 -15.72
N TRP A 140 16.56 -1.37 -16.17
CA TRP A 140 15.71 -2.25 -17.01
C TRP A 140 15.12 -1.46 -18.18
N PRO A 141 15.91 -1.15 -19.23
CA PRO A 141 15.48 -0.28 -20.33
C PRO A 141 14.32 -0.83 -21.17
N ASN A 142 14.05 -2.13 -21.08
CA ASN A 142 12.96 -2.81 -21.82
C ASN A 142 11.68 -2.96 -20.99
N MET A 143 11.63 -2.43 -19.77
CA MET A 143 10.44 -2.49 -18.93
C MET A 143 9.44 -1.42 -19.41
N GLU A 144 8.34 -1.85 -20.06
CA GLU A 144 7.23 -0.94 -20.39
C GLU A 144 6.70 -0.30 -19.10
N SER A 145 6.78 1.02 -19.01
CA SER A 145 6.35 1.73 -17.82
C SER A 145 4.83 1.65 -17.67
N VAL A 146 4.38 0.99 -16.62
CA VAL A 146 2.97 1.00 -16.21
C VAL A 146 2.54 2.40 -15.73
N HIS A 147 3.49 3.34 -15.56
CA HIS A 147 3.33 4.65 -14.96
C HIS A 147 3.73 5.82 -15.89
N GLY A 148 3.74 5.62 -17.20
CA GLY A 148 4.04 6.70 -18.15
C GLY A 148 2.88 7.69 -18.28
N PRO A 149 3.16 9.01 -18.47
CA PRO A 149 2.15 9.99 -18.82
C PRO A 149 1.55 9.62 -20.17
N GLY A 150 0.23 9.44 -20.20
CA GLY A 150 -0.65 9.21 -21.33
C GLY A 150 0.02 8.97 -22.70
N HIS A 151 0.29 7.74 -23.03
CA HIS A 151 0.70 7.38 -24.38
C HIS A 151 -0.46 7.69 -25.33
N LYS A 152 -0.34 8.79 -26.07
CA LYS A 152 -1.20 9.05 -27.24
C LYS A 152 -1.03 7.86 -28.17
N ARG A 153 -2.06 7.01 -28.26
CA ARG A 153 -2.13 5.97 -29.29
C ARG A 153 -1.87 6.62 -30.63
N SER A 154 -0.72 6.36 -31.23
CA SER A 154 -0.45 6.70 -32.62
C SER A 154 -1.52 5.97 -33.44
N LYS A 155 -2.33 6.73 -34.18
CA LYS A 155 -3.23 6.21 -35.18
C LYS A 155 -2.39 5.49 -36.23
N LYS A 156 -2.30 4.15 -36.13
CA LYS A 156 -1.76 3.33 -37.21
C LYS A 156 -2.65 3.52 -38.43
N GLN A 157 -2.12 4.22 -39.42
CA GLN A 157 -2.68 4.42 -40.73
C GLN A 157 -3.22 3.10 -41.29
N ARG A 158 -4.53 3.03 -41.49
CA ARG A 158 -5.10 2.15 -42.50
C ARG A 158 -4.66 2.71 -43.86
N ARG A 159 -3.77 2.06 -44.54
CA ARG A 159 -3.57 2.15 -45.97
C ARG A 159 -3.97 0.81 -46.57
N ARG A 160 -5.00 0.90 -47.39
CA ARG A 160 -5.42 0.18 -48.63
C ARG A 160 -5.02 -1.29 -48.75
#